data_bafa759043b100ccc299b82ef0b03a38
#
_entry.id   bafa759043b100ccc299b82ef0b03a38
#
_cell.length_a   1.000
_cell.length_b   1.000
_cell.length_c   1.000
_cell.angle_alpha   90.00
_cell.angle_beta   90.00
_cell.angle_gamma   90.00
#
_symmetry.space_group_name_H-M   'P 1'
#
loop_
_entity.id
_entity.type
_entity.pdbx_description
1 polymer ?
#
loop_
_entity_poly.entity_id
_entity_poly.type
_entity_poly.pdbx_seq_one_letter_code
_entity_poly.pdbx_strand_id
1 'polypeptide(L)'
;MTQERIQTRYTLNGPLASHTELEQAIAQTIEAHKQDFFPLLERLVDVGDSRVKLSQKDPLRVLVVELDGAHTGGSARLSYESNFAESCRLIDEYDQHQTSVAFRLDGDQLIFDLELPIAWNFDN
;
A
#
# COMPACT_ATOMS: atom_id res chain seq x y z
N MET A 1 5.47 15.81 -17.70
CA MET A 1 5.18 15.77 -16.27
C MET A 1 5.75 14.50 -15.68
N THR A 2 6.47 14.61 -14.60
CA THR A 2 7.12 13.47 -13.97
C THR A 2 6.24 12.89 -12.88
N GLN A 3 6.02 11.59 -12.93
CA GLN A 3 5.25 10.90 -11.91
C GLN A 3 6.12 10.67 -10.68
N GLU A 4 5.58 10.91 -9.51
CA GLU A 4 6.31 10.69 -8.27
C GLU A 4 6.46 9.22 -7.98
N ARG A 5 7.63 8.85 -7.46
CA ARG A 5 7.92 7.49 -7.03
C ARG A 5 8.52 7.50 -5.65
N ILE A 6 8.18 6.49 -4.87
CA ILE A 6 8.77 6.26 -3.56
C ILE A 6 9.36 4.87 -3.56
N GLN A 7 10.65 4.77 -3.25
CA GLN A 7 11.30 3.48 -3.09
C GLN A 7 11.48 3.20 -1.62
N THR A 8 11.02 2.04 -1.18
CA THR A 8 11.20 1.58 0.18
C THR A 8 11.95 0.26 0.18
N ARG A 9 12.76 0.05 1.21
CA ARG A 9 13.60 -1.14 1.33
C ARG A 9 13.56 -1.63 2.76
N TYR A 10 13.31 -2.91 2.92
CA TYR A 10 13.24 -3.54 4.23
C TYR A 10 14.10 -4.79 4.26
N THR A 11 14.67 -5.10 5.42
CA THR A 11 15.43 -6.33 5.60
C THR A 11 14.53 -7.35 6.26
N LEU A 12 14.39 -8.52 5.64
CA LEU A 12 13.63 -9.63 6.20
C LEU A 12 14.50 -10.37 7.21
N ASN A 13 13.91 -10.71 8.35
CA ASN A 13 14.64 -11.35 9.44
C ASN A 13 14.62 -12.85 9.32
N GLY A 14 15.76 -13.47 9.64
CA GLY A 14 15.90 -14.89 9.83
C GLY A 14 15.96 -15.70 8.55
N PRO A 15 16.30 -16.97 8.65
CA PRO A 15 16.20 -17.87 7.52
C PRO A 15 14.73 -18.19 7.29
N LEU A 16 14.25 -17.89 6.08
CA LEU A 16 12.89 -18.19 5.69
C LEU A 16 12.95 -19.40 4.78
N ALA A 17 12.56 -20.54 5.32
CA ALA A 17 12.80 -21.81 4.68
C ALA A 17 11.71 -22.21 3.70
N SER A 18 10.52 -21.64 3.81
CA SER A 18 9.40 -22.03 2.97
C SER A 18 8.80 -20.82 2.27
N HIS A 19 8.11 -21.12 1.18
CA HIS A 19 7.35 -20.13 0.42
C HIS A 19 6.32 -19.42 1.32
N THR A 20 5.62 -20.18 2.15
CA THR A 20 4.61 -19.66 3.06
C THR A 20 5.23 -18.74 4.11
N GLU A 21 6.37 -19.13 4.68
CA GLU A 21 7.04 -18.29 5.66
C GLU A 21 7.49 -16.97 5.06
N LEU A 22 7.97 -17.00 3.83
CA LEU A 22 8.40 -15.80 3.12
C LEU A 22 7.21 -14.88 2.84
N GLU A 23 6.09 -15.43 2.40
CA GLU A 23 4.89 -14.64 2.18
C GLU A 23 4.40 -13.99 3.47
N GLN A 24 4.42 -14.73 4.57
CA GLN A 24 4.02 -14.19 5.86
C GLN A 24 4.96 -13.08 6.34
N ALA A 25 6.25 -13.27 6.14
CA ALA A 25 7.23 -12.25 6.53
C ALA A 25 7.05 -10.97 5.74
N ILE A 26 6.74 -11.09 4.45
CA ILE A 26 6.47 -9.93 3.59
C ILE A 26 5.22 -9.21 4.07
N ALA A 27 4.14 -9.94 4.34
CA ALA A 27 2.90 -9.35 4.82
C ALA A 27 3.11 -8.63 6.15
N GLN A 28 3.83 -9.24 7.07
CA GLN A 28 4.10 -8.64 8.37
C GLN A 28 4.97 -7.39 8.23
N THR A 29 5.92 -7.40 7.32
CA THR A 29 6.78 -6.24 7.07
C THR A 29 5.97 -5.06 6.55
N ILE A 30 5.07 -5.31 5.60
CA ILE A 30 4.19 -4.26 5.07
C ILE A 30 3.34 -3.68 6.20
N GLU A 31 2.73 -4.53 7.01
CA GLU A 31 1.85 -4.03 8.08
C GLU A 31 2.63 -3.31 9.18
N ALA A 32 3.84 -3.75 9.45
CA ALA A 32 4.69 -3.07 10.43
C ALA A 32 5.14 -1.68 9.96
N HIS A 33 5.20 -1.48 8.64
CA HIS A 33 5.65 -0.22 8.04
C HIS A 33 4.56 0.42 7.20
N LYS A 34 3.31 0.22 7.56
CA LYS A 34 2.19 0.67 6.73
C LYS A 34 2.18 2.17 6.46
N GLN A 35 2.78 2.96 7.34
CA GLN A 35 2.86 4.41 7.13
C GLN A 35 3.65 4.78 5.87
N ASP A 36 4.58 3.92 5.46
CA ASP A 36 5.36 4.16 4.26
C ASP A 36 4.50 4.02 2.99
N PHE A 37 3.36 3.37 3.10
CA PHE A 37 2.44 3.17 1.98
C PHE A 37 1.30 4.19 1.95
N PHE A 38 1.15 4.98 3.00
CA PHE A 38 0.08 5.97 3.08
C PHE A 38 0.12 7.00 1.95
N PRO A 39 1.28 7.51 1.53
CA PRO A 39 1.28 8.46 0.41
C PRO A 39 0.66 7.89 -0.86
N LEU A 40 0.91 6.61 -1.16
CA LEU A 40 0.27 5.96 -2.29
C LEU A 40 -1.24 5.86 -2.08
N LEU A 41 -1.66 5.38 -0.91
CA LEU A 41 -3.08 5.18 -0.62
C LEU A 41 -3.85 6.49 -0.59
N GLU A 42 -3.24 7.54 -0.06
CA GLU A 42 -3.86 8.85 -0.05
C GLU A 42 -4.08 9.39 -1.47
N ARG A 43 -3.13 9.14 -2.37
CA ARG A 43 -3.30 9.53 -3.77
C ARG A 43 -4.41 8.73 -4.45
N LEU A 44 -4.57 7.46 -4.07
CA LEU A 44 -5.62 6.61 -4.65
C LEU A 44 -7.01 7.04 -4.20
N VAL A 45 -7.17 7.52 -2.97
CA VAL A 45 -8.48 7.98 -2.50
C VAL A 45 -8.74 9.44 -2.89
N ASP A 46 -7.70 10.21 -3.15
CA ASP A 46 -7.85 11.63 -3.50
C ASP A 46 -8.09 11.78 -5.01
N VAL A 47 -9.25 11.32 -5.44
CA VAL A 47 -9.60 11.32 -6.86
C VAL A 47 -10.59 12.42 -7.20
N GLY A 48 -10.32 13.60 -6.71
CA GLY A 48 -11.11 14.77 -7.06
C GLY A 48 -12.11 15.24 -6.03
N ASP A 49 -12.19 14.60 -4.89
CA ASP A 49 -13.08 15.02 -3.81
C ASP A 49 -12.27 15.14 -2.52
N SER A 50 -12.04 16.38 -2.10
CA SER A 50 -11.23 16.65 -0.92
C SER A 50 -11.89 16.21 0.39
N ARG A 51 -13.17 15.82 0.34
CA ARG A 51 -13.87 15.30 1.52
C ARG A 51 -13.56 13.82 1.76
N VAL A 52 -12.97 13.15 0.76
CA VAL A 52 -12.61 11.73 0.88
C VAL A 52 -11.14 11.65 1.25
N LYS A 53 -10.84 10.97 2.34
CA LYS A 53 -9.48 10.82 2.84
C LYS A 53 -9.23 9.40 3.26
N LEU A 54 -7.95 9.05 3.37
CA LEU A 54 -7.59 7.76 3.93
C LEU A 54 -8.05 7.68 5.38
N SER A 55 -8.71 6.59 5.73
CA SER A 55 -9.25 6.40 7.08
C SER A 55 -8.12 6.36 8.11
N GLN A 56 -8.40 6.83 9.30
CA GLN A 56 -7.47 6.74 10.43
C GLN A 56 -7.78 5.57 11.36
N LYS A 57 -8.87 4.84 11.09
CA LYS A 57 -9.24 3.69 11.91
C LYS A 57 -8.48 2.44 11.50
N ASP A 58 -8.55 2.09 10.23
CA ASP A 58 -7.98 0.86 9.70
C ASP A 58 -7.52 1.11 8.28
N PRO A 59 -6.44 1.88 8.12
CA PRO A 59 -6.09 2.38 6.81
C PRO A 59 -5.52 1.32 5.88
N LEU A 60 -4.93 0.25 6.40
CA LEU A 60 -4.24 -0.71 5.54
C LEU A 60 -4.22 -2.10 6.15
N ARG A 61 -4.56 -3.09 5.32
CA ARG A 61 -4.35 -4.51 5.62
C ARG A 61 -3.79 -5.22 4.41
N VAL A 62 -2.93 -6.19 4.64
CA VAL A 62 -2.45 -7.06 3.57
C VAL A 62 -3.41 -8.22 3.43
N LEU A 63 -3.97 -8.40 2.23
CA LEU A 63 -4.91 -9.47 1.96
C LEU A 63 -4.20 -10.73 1.50
N VAL A 64 -3.28 -10.60 0.56
CA VAL A 64 -2.56 -11.75 0.01
C VAL A 64 -1.22 -11.27 -0.54
N VAL A 65 -0.21 -12.12 -0.41
CA VAL A 65 1.10 -11.92 -1.01
C VAL A 65 1.32 -13.08 -1.98
N GLU A 66 1.67 -12.74 -3.20
CA GLU A 66 1.96 -13.73 -4.23
C GLU A 66 3.41 -13.59 -4.66
N LEU A 67 4.16 -14.69 -4.55
CA LEU A 67 5.57 -14.74 -4.95
C LEU A 67 5.71 -15.46 -6.28
N ASP A 68 6.67 -15.01 -7.08
CA ASP A 68 7.03 -15.76 -8.28
C ASP A 68 7.75 -17.05 -7.90
N GLY A 69 7.88 -17.97 -8.87
CA GLY A 69 8.48 -19.27 -8.61
C GLY A 69 9.96 -19.21 -8.25
N ALA A 70 10.65 -18.16 -8.64
CA ALA A 70 12.08 -17.99 -8.37
C ALA A 70 12.34 -17.22 -7.07
N HIS A 71 11.30 -16.76 -6.40
CA HIS A 71 11.38 -15.93 -5.19
C HIS A 71 12.21 -14.66 -5.41
N THR A 72 12.10 -14.06 -6.59
CA THR A 72 12.80 -12.81 -6.91
C THR A 72 11.88 -11.60 -6.87
N GLY A 73 10.58 -11.82 -6.76
CA GLY A 73 9.62 -10.75 -6.70
C GLY A 73 8.21 -11.28 -6.63
N GLY A 74 7.26 -10.36 -6.74
CA GLY A 74 5.85 -10.70 -6.69
C GLY A 74 5.00 -9.47 -6.49
N SER A 75 3.83 -9.68 -5.91
CA SER A 75 2.90 -8.60 -5.60
C SER A 75 2.18 -8.85 -4.29
N ALA A 76 1.74 -7.78 -3.68
CA ALA A 76 0.89 -7.84 -2.49
C ALA A 76 -0.40 -7.11 -2.79
N ARG A 77 -1.52 -7.74 -2.44
CA ARG A 77 -2.82 -7.08 -2.53
C ARG A 77 -3.13 -6.47 -1.18
N LEU A 78 -3.44 -5.18 -1.20
CA LEU A 78 -3.72 -4.41 -0.01
C LEU A 78 -5.18 -3.99 0.00
N SER A 79 -5.79 -4.06 1.19
CA SER A 79 -7.08 -3.45 1.43
C SER A 79 -6.84 -2.15 2.17
N TYR A 80 -7.52 -1.10 1.78
CA TYR A 80 -7.42 0.17 2.48
C TYR A 80 -8.80 0.80 2.57
N GLU A 81 -8.96 1.66 3.56
CA GLU A 81 -10.25 2.26 3.86
C GLU A 81 -10.20 3.76 3.63
N SER A 82 -11.22 4.30 2.96
CA SER A 82 -11.40 5.72 2.83
C SER A 82 -12.52 6.19 3.74
N ASN A 83 -12.46 7.47 4.10
CA ASN A 83 -13.47 8.10 4.92
C ASN A 83 -13.98 9.34 4.19
N PHE A 84 -15.28 9.37 3.94
CA PHE A 84 -15.97 10.56 3.45
C PHE A 84 -16.69 11.19 4.62
N ALA A 85 -16.30 12.41 4.96
CA ALA A 85 -16.90 13.13 6.07
C ALA A 85 -17.37 14.50 5.61
N GLU A 86 -18.61 14.85 5.98
CA GLU A 86 -19.17 16.15 5.69
C GLU A 86 -19.91 16.65 6.93
N SER A 87 -19.31 17.59 7.64
CA SER A 87 -19.82 18.04 8.91
C SER A 87 -21.16 18.77 8.80
N CYS A 88 -21.40 19.46 7.69
CA CYS A 88 -22.65 20.19 7.49
C CYS A 88 -23.88 19.29 7.45
N ARG A 89 -23.70 18.05 6.98
CA ARG A 89 -24.78 17.07 6.91
C ARG A 89 -24.62 15.95 7.90
N LEU A 90 -23.59 15.99 8.73
CA LEU A 90 -23.28 14.93 9.68
C LEU A 90 -23.06 13.58 9.00
N ILE A 91 -22.43 13.60 7.82
CA ILE A 91 -22.14 12.39 7.08
C ILE A 91 -20.74 11.91 7.45
N ASP A 92 -20.62 10.62 7.72
CA ASP A 92 -19.35 9.99 8.06
C ASP A 92 -19.41 8.56 7.53
N GLU A 93 -18.93 8.39 6.32
CA GLU A 93 -19.01 7.11 5.61
C GLU A 93 -17.63 6.54 5.35
N TYR A 94 -17.53 5.22 5.41
CA TYR A 94 -16.29 4.49 5.21
C TYR A 94 -16.47 3.50 4.07
N ASP A 95 -15.51 3.47 3.17
CA ASP A 95 -15.52 2.55 2.03
C ASP A 95 -14.23 1.75 2.00
N GLN A 96 -14.34 0.51 1.57
CA GLN A 96 -13.19 -0.38 1.42
C GLN A 96 -12.74 -0.44 -0.02
N HIS A 97 -11.44 -0.41 -0.20
CA HIS A 97 -10.82 -0.45 -1.52
C HIS A 97 -9.70 -1.49 -1.53
N GLN A 98 -9.28 -1.87 -2.72
CA GLN A 98 -8.15 -2.78 -2.89
C GLN A 98 -7.21 -2.25 -3.95
N THR A 99 -5.93 -2.50 -3.76
CA THR A 99 -4.92 -2.21 -4.76
C THR A 99 -3.82 -3.26 -4.65
N SER A 100 -3.00 -3.37 -5.69
CA SER A 100 -1.85 -4.27 -5.67
C SER A 100 -0.58 -3.47 -5.81
N VAL A 101 0.45 -3.87 -5.07
CA VAL A 101 1.78 -3.27 -5.18
C VAL A 101 2.77 -4.37 -5.53
N ALA A 102 3.67 -4.06 -6.45
CA ALA A 102 4.71 -4.99 -6.86
C ALA A 102 5.93 -4.81 -5.98
N PHE A 103 6.65 -5.89 -5.76
CA PHE A 103 7.90 -5.85 -5.01
C PHE A 103 8.92 -6.76 -5.68
N ARG A 104 10.17 -6.56 -5.31
CA ARG A 104 11.23 -7.50 -5.69
C ARG A 104 12.03 -7.86 -4.47
N LEU A 105 12.68 -9.01 -4.56
CA LEU A 105 13.53 -9.52 -3.49
C LEU A 105 14.97 -9.59 -4.01
N ASP A 106 15.88 -9.04 -3.22
CA ASP A 106 17.30 -9.08 -3.49
C ASP A 106 17.97 -9.62 -2.24
N GLY A 107 18.17 -10.95 -2.22
CA GLY A 107 18.62 -11.63 -1.02
C GLY A 107 17.58 -11.50 0.10
N ASP A 108 17.97 -10.90 1.19
CA ASP A 108 17.06 -10.64 2.31
C ASP A 108 16.37 -9.27 2.24
N GLN A 109 16.57 -8.54 1.13
CA GLN A 109 16.01 -7.21 0.97
C GLN A 109 14.69 -7.27 0.22
N LEU A 110 13.66 -6.68 0.82
CA LEU A 110 12.34 -6.52 0.22
C LEU A 110 12.24 -5.08 -0.27
N ILE A 111 12.03 -4.90 -1.56
CA ILE A 111 12.11 -3.58 -2.20
C ILE A 111 10.79 -3.28 -2.91
N PHE A 112 10.20 -2.15 -2.58
CA PHE A 112 9.04 -1.63 -3.28
C PHE A 112 9.44 -0.36 -4.02
N ASP A 113 8.96 -0.23 -5.24
CA ASP A 113 9.11 0.98 -6.05
C ASP A 113 7.69 1.46 -6.36
N LEU A 114 7.17 2.31 -5.50
CA LEU A 114 5.79 2.73 -5.55
C LEU A 114 5.65 3.93 -6.48
N GLU A 115 4.80 3.77 -7.49
CA GLU A 115 4.48 4.84 -8.41
C GLU A 115 3.21 5.52 -7.93
N LEU A 116 3.30 6.79 -7.56
CA LEU A 116 2.17 7.52 -7.02
C LEU A 116 1.30 8.06 -8.13
N PRO A 117 -0.03 7.87 -8.07
CA PRO A 117 -0.93 8.48 -9.02
C PRO A 117 -0.84 10.00 -8.98
N ILE A 118 -1.06 10.63 -10.13
CA ILE A 118 -1.08 12.08 -10.21
C ILE A 118 -2.40 12.58 -9.65
N ALA A 119 -2.32 13.55 -8.76
CA ALA A 119 -3.52 14.15 -8.17
C ALA A 119 -4.30 14.93 -9.24
N TRP A 120 -5.61 14.79 -9.22
CA TRP A 120 -6.49 15.34 -10.25
C TRP A 120 -6.50 16.85 -10.31
N ASN A 121 -6.55 17.50 -9.17
CA ASN A 121 -6.64 18.95 -9.08
C ASN A 121 -5.30 19.61 -9.19
N PHE A 122 -4.35 18.92 -9.69
CA PHE A 122 -2.97 19.30 -9.59
C PHE A 122 -2.50 20.22 -10.70
N ASP A 123 -3.07 20.12 -11.84
CA ASP A 123 -2.57 20.77 -13.02
C ASP A 123 -3.39 21.97 -13.45
N ASN A 124 -4.03 22.60 -12.56
CA ASN A 124 -4.80 23.80 -12.89
C ASN A 124 -4.00 25.08 -12.81
#